data_0868eb5c90a04c284c5345fc8bd32b2c
#
_entry.id   0868eb5c90a04c284c5345fc8bd32b2c
#
_cell.length_a   1.000
_cell.length_b   1.000
_cell.length_c   1.000
_cell.angle_alpha   90.00
_cell.angle_beta   90.00
_cell.angle_gamma   90.00
#
_symmetry.space_group_name_H-M   'P 1'
#
loop_
_entity.id
_entity.type
_entity.pdbx_description
1 polymer ?
#
loop_
_entity_poly.entity_id
_entity_poly.type
_entity_poly.pdbx_seq_one_letter_code
_entity_poly.pdbx_strand_id
1 'polypeptide(L)'
;MAHDKPSAANDMKHTRTHTPPLQSIPSVAAWLMLAIAALGSCTGGGRVQPSTEQTDHPTLSAQERWAMADRSLTPGTYAPLVRLPFLFAQGQDAELRLDSINHTAHILLFWASWCSDCREETPALLALQKDFPQLAWLTVSLDNEATKARDYVWKNKLSGMHLFDGRDWRGQACEDYAVALHGIPHMVLIDSQGRLAWSGQQTDSLRSAITHLLKAEHSHKAHK
;
A
#
# COMPACT_ATOMS: atom_id res chain seq x y z
N MET A 1 -38.33 30.20 48.84
CA MET A 1 -38.82 30.95 47.69
C MET A 1 -38.50 30.15 46.42
N ALA A 2 -39.54 29.59 45.86
CA ALA A 2 -39.50 28.77 44.66
C ALA A 2 -39.47 29.68 43.43
N HIS A 3 -38.67 29.36 42.41
CA HIS A 3 -38.92 29.84 41.07
C HIS A 3 -38.76 28.73 40.05
N ASP A 4 -39.84 28.53 39.42
CA ASP A 4 -40.35 27.73 38.36
C ASP A 4 -39.42 27.53 37.15
N LYS A 5 -39.52 26.32 36.60
CA LYS A 5 -39.16 25.95 35.24
C LYS A 5 -40.28 26.33 34.27
N PRO A 6 -39.98 26.66 33.03
CA PRO A 6 -40.86 26.27 31.94
C PRO A 6 -40.27 25.17 31.06
N SER A 7 -41.06 24.14 30.90
CA SER A 7 -41.05 23.09 29.89
C SER A 7 -41.28 23.71 28.51
N ALA A 8 -40.41 23.38 27.55
CA ALA A 8 -40.71 23.56 26.14
C ALA A 8 -40.66 22.21 25.43
N ALA A 9 -41.83 21.68 25.21
CA ALA A 9 -42.08 20.60 24.25
C ALA A 9 -41.80 21.11 22.85
N ASN A 10 -40.93 20.45 22.12
CA ASN A 10 -40.68 20.77 20.73
C ASN A 10 -41.18 19.65 19.82
N ASP A 11 -42.13 20.09 19.03
CA ASP A 11 -42.97 19.44 18.05
C ASP A 11 -42.12 18.76 16.95
N MET A 12 -42.22 17.45 16.86
CA MET A 12 -41.47 16.66 15.85
C MET A 12 -42.36 16.53 14.60
N LYS A 13 -42.23 17.51 13.69
CA LYS A 13 -42.87 17.45 12.37
C LYS A 13 -42.24 16.35 11.54
N HIS A 14 -43.02 15.29 11.30
CA HIS A 14 -42.75 14.26 10.31
C HIS A 14 -42.70 14.89 8.90
N THR A 15 -41.50 15.01 8.35
CA THR A 15 -41.33 15.21 6.91
C THR A 15 -41.31 13.83 6.23
N ARG A 16 -42.40 13.50 5.56
CA ARG A 16 -42.52 12.40 4.61
C ARG A 16 -41.60 12.67 3.43
N THR A 17 -40.55 11.91 3.30
CA THR A 17 -39.76 11.83 2.07
C THR A 17 -40.50 10.99 1.04
N HIS A 18 -40.94 11.63 0.00
CA HIS A 18 -41.48 10.98 -1.20
C HIS A 18 -40.35 10.29 -1.96
N THR A 19 -40.40 8.99 -2.02
CA THR A 19 -39.58 8.17 -2.93
C THR A 19 -40.27 8.14 -4.29
N PRO A 20 -39.63 8.54 -5.41
CA PRO A 20 -40.18 8.37 -6.73
C PRO A 20 -40.16 6.89 -7.15
N PRO A 21 -41.13 6.43 -7.97
CA PRO A 21 -41.19 5.02 -8.39
C PRO A 21 -40.09 4.72 -9.40
N LEU A 22 -39.49 3.54 -9.24
CA LEU A 22 -38.55 2.93 -10.19
C LEU A 22 -39.22 2.75 -11.55
N GLN A 23 -38.76 3.50 -12.55
CA GLN A 23 -39.11 3.25 -13.94
C GLN A 23 -38.33 2.03 -14.44
N SER A 24 -39.06 1.01 -14.84
CA SER A 24 -38.57 -0.20 -15.48
C SER A 24 -37.94 0.13 -16.83
N ILE A 25 -36.65 -0.22 -16.98
CA ILE A 25 -35.92 -0.17 -18.23
C ILE A 25 -36.29 -1.43 -19.04
N PRO A 26 -36.77 -1.28 -20.30
CA PRO A 26 -37.08 -2.44 -21.13
C PRO A 26 -35.81 -3.16 -21.58
N SER A 27 -35.83 -4.48 -21.41
CA SER A 27 -34.85 -5.45 -21.86
C SER A 27 -34.62 -5.34 -23.38
N VAL A 28 -33.41 -4.96 -23.79
CA VAL A 28 -32.93 -5.04 -25.18
C VAL A 28 -32.41 -6.46 -25.45
N ALA A 29 -33.33 -7.42 -25.46
CA ALA A 29 -33.04 -8.80 -25.84
C ALA A 29 -34.08 -9.28 -26.88
N ALA A 30 -34.10 -8.67 -28.05
CA ALA A 30 -34.84 -9.18 -29.19
C ALA A 30 -34.51 -8.35 -30.45
N TRP A 31 -33.38 -8.59 -31.08
CA TRP A 31 -33.13 -8.29 -32.52
C TRP A 31 -31.76 -8.88 -32.87
N LEU A 32 -31.72 -10.18 -33.22
CA LEU A 32 -30.71 -10.78 -34.13
C LEU A 32 -31.00 -12.27 -34.34
N MET A 33 -32.08 -12.51 -35.05
CA MET A 33 -32.29 -13.77 -35.75
C MET A 33 -33.02 -13.45 -37.04
N LEU A 34 -32.31 -13.22 -38.12
CA LEU A 34 -32.71 -13.53 -39.51
C LEU A 34 -31.61 -13.06 -40.48
N ALA A 35 -31.29 -13.95 -41.37
CA ALA A 35 -30.47 -13.81 -42.57
C ALA A 35 -28.99 -14.15 -42.43
N ILE A 36 -28.66 -15.40 -42.77
CA ILE A 36 -27.72 -15.71 -43.84
C ILE A 36 -27.95 -17.20 -44.21
N ALA A 37 -28.70 -17.41 -45.27
CA ALA A 37 -28.61 -18.60 -46.09
C ALA A 37 -28.26 -18.12 -47.50
N ALA A 38 -27.01 -18.26 -47.90
CA ALA A 38 -26.61 -18.32 -49.32
C ALA A 38 -25.17 -18.85 -49.41
N LEU A 39 -25.04 -20.14 -49.71
CA LEU A 39 -24.25 -20.74 -50.77
C LEU A 39 -22.80 -20.25 -50.97
N GLY A 40 -21.86 -21.13 -50.74
CA GLY A 40 -20.48 -21.00 -51.17
C GLY A 40 -19.65 -22.22 -50.79
N SER A 41 -19.83 -23.36 -51.50
CA SER A 41 -18.84 -24.45 -51.47
C SER A 41 -17.50 -23.95 -52.02
N CYS A 42 -16.45 -24.00 -51.20
CA CYS A 42 -15.09 -24.13 -51.70
C CYS A 42 -14.33 -25.04 -50.74
N THR A 43 -14.05 -26.22 -51.26
CA THR A 43 -13.13 -27.24 -50.74
C THR A 43 -11.71 -26.67 -50.72
N GLY A 44 -11.08 -26.65 -49.56
CA GLY A 44 -9.68 -26.29 -49.41
C GLY A 44 -9.30 -26.43 -47.94
N GLY A 45 -8.98 -27.67 -47.50
CA GLY A 45 -8.56 -27.97 -46.14
C GLY A 45 -7.17 -27.45 -45.87
N GLY A 46 -7.09 -26.34 -45.23
CA GLY A 46 -5.93 -25.84 -44.52
C GLY A 46 -6.35 -25.46 -43.11
N ARG A 47 -6.27 -26.42 -42.19
CA ARG A 47 -6.43 -26.15 -40.77
C ARG A 47 -5.23 -25.33 -40.31
N VAL A 48 -5.35 -24.01 -40.42
CA VAL A 48 -4.41 -23.10 -39.74
C VAL A 48 -4.66 -23.27 -38.25
N GLN A 49 -3.85 -24.11 -37.63
CA GLN A 49 -3.74 -24.10 -36.19
C GLN A 49 -3.14 -22.72 -35.83
N PRO A 50 -3.72 -21.98 -34.87
CA PRO A 50 -2.97 -20.86 -34.30
C PRO A 50 -1.76 -21.47 -33.63
N SER A 51 -0.59 -21.24 -34.19
CA SER A 51 0.69 -21.44 -33.52
C SER A 51 0.67 -20.46 -32.32
N THR A 52 0.28 -20.96 -31.16
CA THR A 52 0.66 -20.37 -29.89
C THR A 52 2.18 -20.52 -29.82
N GLU A 53 2.86 -19.56 -30.39
CA GLU A 53 4.25 -19.31 -30.08
C GLU A 53 4.27 -18.82 -28.64
N GLN A 54 4.22 -19.81 -27.76
CA GLN A 54 4.48 -19.67 -26.35
C GLN A 54 5.98 -19.39 -26.30
N THR A 55 6.35 -18.12 -26.34
CA THR A 55 7.70 -17.70 -26.00
C THR A 55 7.87 -18.07 -24.52
N ASP A 56 8.42 -19.26 -24.29
CA ASP A 56 8.93 -19.69 -22.98
C ASP A 56 10.11 -18.77 -22.62
N HIS A 57 9.81 -17.54 -22.23
CA HIS A 57 10.72 -16.79 -21.39
C HIS A 57 10.71 -17.49 -20.02
N PRO A 58 11.87 -17.95 -19.54
CA PRO A 58 11.93 -18.59 -18.25
C PRO A 58 11.36 -17.62 -17.20
N THR A 59 10.19 -17.95 -16.69
CA THR A 59 9.57 -17.16 -15.62
C THR A 59 10.40 -17.39 -14.37
N LEU A 60 11.10 -16.37 -13.91
CA LEU A 60 11.91 -16.44 -12.70
C LEU A 60 11.05 -16.93 -11.53
N SER A 61 11.59 -17.81 -10.72
CA SER A 61 10.98 -18.19 -9.46
C SER A 61 10.88 -16.99 -8.50
N ALA A 62 10.00 -17.06 -7.51
CA ALA A 62 9.88 -16.00 -6.50
C ALA A 62 11.23 -15.70 -5.83
N GLN A 63 11.99 -16.75 -5.53
CA GLN A 63 13.29 -16.62 -4.89
C GLN A 63 14.33 -15.91 -5.78
N GLU A 64 14.33 -16.17 -7.08
CA GLU A 64 15.20 -15.46 -8.03
C GLU A 64 14.81 -13.99 -8.17
N ARG A 65 13.50 -13.67 -8.19
CA ARG A 65 13.01 -12.28 -8.22
C ARG A 65 13.45 -11.53 -6.96
N TRP A 66 13.28 -12.12 -5.77
CA TRP A 66 13.74 -11.52 -4.51
C TRP A 66 15.25 -11.29 -4.48
N ALA A 67 16.04 -12.26 -4.95
CA ALA A 67 17.48 -12.13 -5.02
C ALA A 67 17.92 -11.05 -6.04
N MET A 68 17.15 -10.83 -7.10
CA MET A 68 17.40 -9.71 -8.03
C MET A 68 17.05 -8.37 -7.39
N ALA A 69 15.91 -8.27 -6.72
CA ALA A 69 15.50 -7.09 -6.00
C ALA A 69 16.54 -6.71 -4.94
N ASP A 70 16.96 -7.66 -4.11
CA ASP A 70 17.96 -7.44 -3.06
C ASP A 70 19.27 -6.87 -3.60
N ARG A 71 19.77 -7.40 -4.72
CA ARG A 71 20.99 -6.87 -5.36
C ARG A 71 20.85 -5.44 -5.88
N SER A 72 19.62 -4.99 -6.17
CA SER A 72 19.34 -3.62 -6.60
C SER A 72 19.19 -2.64 -5.44
N LEU A 73 18.96 -3.15 -4.22
CA LEU A 73 18.72 -2.35 -3.02
C LEU A 73 20.04 -1.91 -2.33
N THR A 74 20.89 -1.24 -3.08
CA THR A 74 22.15 -0.71 -2.53
C THR A 74 22.02 0.76 -2.12
N PRO A 75 22.66 1.18 -1.01
CA PRO A 75 22.67 2.60 -0.63
C PRO A 75 23.09 3.53 -1.79
N GLY A 76 22.33 4.60 -1.98
CA GLY A 76 22.53 5.58 -3.07
C GLY A 76 21.71 5.30 -4.34
N THR A 77 21.14 4.10 -4.51
CA THR A 77 20.19 3.82 -5.61
C THR A 77 18.81 4.40 -5.29
N TYR A 78 18.00 4.64 -6.32
CA TYR A 78 16.61 5.05 -6.10
C TYR A 78 15.80 3.93 -5.46
N ALA A 79 14.97 4.29 -4.48
CA ALA A 79 14.06 3.37 -3.85
C ALA A 79 12.99 2.88 -4.85
N PRO A 80 12.61 1.59 -4.82
CA PRO A 80 11.53 1.07 -5.63
C PRO A 80 10.23 1.86 -5.42
N LEU A 81 9.52 2.11 -6.52
CA LEU A 81 8.24 2.83 -6.47
C LEU A 81 7.12 1.91 -6.01
N VAL A 82 6.65 2.14 -4.81
CA VAL A 82 5.50 1.43 -4.24
C VAL A 82 4.24 2.25 -4.43
N ARG A 83 3.14 1.57 -4.78
CA ARG A 83 1.80 2.11 -4.79
C ARG A 83 0.92 1.18 -3.97
N LEU A 84 0.41 1.66 -2.85
CA LEU A 84 -0.38 0.88 -1.92
C LEU A 84 -1.56 1.68 -1.37
N PRO A 85 -2.70 1.02 -1.14
CA PRO A 85 -3.84 1.64 -0.47
C PRO A 85 -3.51 1.97 0.99
N PHE A 86 -4.13 3.05 1.48
CA PHE A 86 -4.07 3.38 2.89
C PHE A 86 -4.89 2.39 3.72
N LEU A 87 -4.32 1.92 4.82
CA LEU A 87 -4.98 1.00 5.74
C LEU A 87 -6.30 1.52 6.31
N PHE A 88 -6.41 2.84 6.50
CA PHE A 88 -7.60 3.51 7.06
C PHE A 88 -8.44 4.23 6.01
N ALA A 89 -8.17 4.06 4.73
CA ALA A 89 -8.98 4.68 3.69
C ALA A 89 -10.41 4.13 3.70
N GLN A 90 -11.36 5.05 3.55
CA GLN A 90 -12.75 4.73 3.24
C GLN A 90 -12.96 5.03 1.75
N GLY A 91 -13.01 3.97 0.92
CA GLY A 91 -13.13 4.10 -0.53
C GLY A 91 -11.97 3.42 -1.29
N GLN A 92 -12.21 3.09 -2.57
CA GLN A 92 -11.29 2.26 -3.35
C GLN A 92 -10.10 3.03 -3.96
N ASP A 93 -10.05 4.36 -3.87
CA ASP A 93 -9.14 5.20 -4.65
C ASP A 93 -8.04 5.91 -3.84
N ALA A 94 -7.96 5.66 -2.53
CA ALA A 94 -6.95 6.31 -1.70
C ALA A 94 -5.68 5.44 -1.60
N GLU A 95 -4.79 5.63 -2.54
CA GLU A 95 -3.46 5.01 -2.57
C GLU A 95 -2.37 6.04 -2.35
N LEU A 96 -1.30 5.62 -1.66
CA LEU A 96 -0.05 6.36 -1.62
C LEU A 96 0.88 5.85 -2.72
N ARG A 97 1.45 6.76 -3.46
CA ARG A 97 2.63 6.51 -4.29
C ARG A 97 3.86 7.00 -3.51
N LEU A 98 4.87 6.16 -3.38
CA LEU A 98 6.06 6.49 -2.59
C LEU A 98 6.78 7.76 -3.11
N ASP A 99 6.79 7.98 -4.41
CA ASP A 99 7.36 9.18 -5.04
C ASP A 99 6.59 10.48 -4.75
N SER A 100 5.35 10.40 -4.24
CA SER A 100 4.57 11.60 -3.88
C SER A 100 5.05 12.29 -2.60
N ILE A 101 5.86 11.61 -1.79
CA ILE A 101 6.47 12.16 -0.58
C ILE A 101 7.92 12.60 -0.78
N ASN A 102 8.33 12.76 -2.02
CA ASN A 102 9.65 13.27 -2.40
C ASN A 102 9.89 14.64 -1.75
N HIS A 103 11.15 14.91 -1.44
CA HIS A 103 11.68 16.07 -0.72
C HIS A 103 11.70 15.98 0.80
N THR A 104 11.24 14.87 1.39
CA THR A 104 11.36 14.61 2.82
C THR A 104 11.97 13.22 3.03
N ALA A 105 13.04 13.15 3.82
CA ALA A 105 13.57 11.85 4.22
C ALA A 105 12.51 11.08 5.00
N HIS A 106 12.39 9.78 4.73
CA HIS A 106 11.32 8.97 5.28
C HIS A 106 11.76 7.54 5.56
N ILE A 107 10.98 6.89 6.41
CA ILE A 107 11.19 5.50 6.77
C ILE A 107 10.01 4.68 6.27
N LEU A 108 10.33 3.58 5.58
CA LEU A 108 9.37 2.56 5.20
C LEU A 108 9.59 1.34 6.11
N LEU A 109 8.57 1.00 6.91
CA LEU A 109 8.60 -0.12 7.85
C LEU A 109 7.64 -1.21 7.38
N PHE A 110 8.15 -2.40 7.13
CA PHE A 110 7.37 -3.61 6.88
C PHE A 110 7.17 -4.37 8.20
N TRP A 111 5.92 -4.74 8.49
CA TRP A 111 5.54 -5.37 9.75
C TRP A 111 4.25 -6.19 9.62
N ALA A 112 3.90 -6.95 10.65
CA ALA A 112 2.60 -7.60 10.75
C ALA A 112 2.15 -7.72 12.22
N SER A 113 0.84 -7.80 12.46
CA SER A 113 0.28 -7.96 13.81
C SER A 113 0.65 -9.29 14.48
N TRP A 114 0.88 -10.31 13.68
CA TRP A 114 1.28 -11.65 14.14
C TRP A 114 2.80 -11.80 14.37
N CYS A 115 3.61 -10.83 13.95
CA CYS A 115 5.07 -10.86 14.07
C CYS A 115 5.50 -10.57 15.53
N SER A 116 6.18 -11.52 16.18
CA SER A 116 6.70 -11.38 17.56
C SER A 116 7.75 -10.29 17.65
N ASP A 117 8.74 -10.36 16.78
CA ASP A 117 9.89 -9.44 16.76
C ASP A 117 9.42 -8.00 16.48
N CYS A 118 8.40 -7.84 15.63
CA CYS A 118 7.79 -6.52 15.39
C CYS A 118 7.17 -5.94 16.67
N ARG A 119 6.55 -6.80 17.50
CA ARG A 119 5.98 -6.37 18.78
C ARG A 119 7.06 -5.99 19.79
N GLU A 120 8.17 -6.71 19.81
CA GLU A 120 9.31 -6.41 20.67
C GLU A 120 10.00 -5.11 20.28
N GLU A 121 10.14 -4.82 18.99
CA GLU A 121 10.73 -3.58 18.46
C GLU A 121 9.81 -2.35 18.54
N THR A 122 8.50 -2.54 18.66
CA THR A 122 7.52 -1.43 18.65
C THR A 122 7.82 -0.32 19.66
N PRO A 123 8.16 -0.59 20.94
CA PRO A 123 8.49 0.49 21.89
C PRO A 123 9.68 1.33 21.47
N ALA A 124 10.73 0.71 20.93
CA ALA A 124 11.92 1.39 20.44
C ALA A 124 11.61 2.23 19.19
N LEU A 125 10.79 1.72 18.28
CA LEU A 125 10.32 2.46 17.11
C LEU A 125 9.50 3.69 17.50
N LEU A 126 8.60 3.57 18.47
CA LEU A 126 7.82 4.72 18.97
C LEU A 126 8.71 5.79 19.63
N ALA A 127 9.76 5.38 20.33
CA ALA A 127 10.74 6.32 20.88
C ALA A 127 11.50 7.01 19.73
N LEU A 128 11.92 6.25 18.72
CA LEU A 128 12.64 6.78 17.57
C LEU A 128 11.79 7.81 16.78
N GLN A 129 10.49 7.56 16.62
CA GLN A 129 9.56 8.50 15.99
C GLN A 129 9.50 9.85 16.72
N LYS A 130 9.53 9.82 18.06
CA LYS A 130 9.54 11.05 18.89
C LYS A 130 10.85 11.81 18.78
N ASP A 131 11.96 11.11 18.66
CA ASP A 131 13.29 11.72 18.58
C ASP A 131 13.54 12.37 17.21
N PHE A 132 12.87 11.90 16.15
CA PHE A 132 13.03 12.38 14.78
C PHE A 132 11.67 12.77 14.14
N PRO A 133 10.97 13.79 14.69
CA PRO A 133 9.64 14.18 14.21
C PRO A 133 9.63 14.78 12.80
N GLN A 134 10.79 15.16 12.27
CA GLN A 134 10.95 15.69 10.92
C GLN A 134 10.92 14.61 9.82
N LEU A 135 11.04 13.33 10.20
CA LEU A 135 10.96 12.23 9.23
C LEU A 135 9.50 11.81 9.02
N ALA A 136 9.15 11.54 7.77
CA ALA A 136 7.88 10.86 7.49
C ALA A 136 8.02 9.37 7.78
N TRP A 137 6.99 8.80 8.42
CA TRP A 137 6.91 7.37 8.74
C TRP A 137 5.82 6.72 7.93
N LEU A 138 6.20 5.74 7.14
CA LEU A 138 5.29 4.89 6.37
C LEU A 138 5.41 3.47 6.87
N THR A 139 4.30 2.80 7.02
CA THR A 139 4.29 1.40 7.42
C THR A 139 3.48 0.56 6.44
N VAL A 140 3.97 -0.59 6.09
CA VAL A 140 3.31 -1.57 5.22
C VAL A 140 3.00 -2.81 6.05
N SER A 141 1.73 -3.09 6.26
CA SER A 141 1.31 -4.30 6.97
C SER A 141 1.29 -5.50 6.01
N LEU A 142 1.89 -6.60 6.47
CA LEU A 142 1.84 -7.92 5.82
C LEU A 142 0.69 -8.79 6.34
N ASP A 143 -0.25 -8.23 7.09
CA ASP A 143 -1.45 -8.97 7.49
C ASP A 143 -2.31 -9.29 6.26
N ASN A 144 -3.00 -10.44 6.29
CA ASN A 144 -3.99 -10.80 5.26
C ASN A 144 -5.34 -10.10 5.47
N GLU A 145 -5.56 -9.56 6.67
CA GLU A 145 -6.80 -8.92 7.08
C GLU A 145 -6.52 -7.50 7.58
N ALA A 146 -7.09 -6.51 6.91
CA ALA A 146 -6.93 -5.11 7.28
C ALA A 146 -7.40 -4.80 8.72
N THR A 147 -8.39 -5.53 9.22
CA THR A 147 -8.89 -5.39 10.61
C THR A 147 -7.80 -5.68 11.63
N LYS A 148 -7.03 -6.76 11.46
CA LYS A 148 -5.92 -7.13 12.36
C LYS A 148 -4.83 -6.05 12.36
N ALA A 149 -4.49 -5.54 11.18
CA ALA A 149 -3.52 -4.46 11.06
C ALA A 149 -4.01 -3.17 11.75
N ARG A 150 -5.29 -2.78 11.54
CA ARG A 150 -5.88 -1.60 12.19
C ARG A 150 -5.90 -1.71 13.70
N ASP A 151 -6.31 -2.87 14.22
CA ASP A 151 -6.37 -3.12 15.66
C ASP A 151 -4.98 -3.01 16.29
N TYR A 152 -3.96 -3.53 15.61
CA TYR A 152 -2.58 -3.42 16.08
C TYR A 152 -2.09 -1.96 16.10
N VAL A 153 -2.29 -1.22 15.02
CA VAL A 153 -1.93 0.21 14.93
C VAL A 153 -2.60 1.00 16.04
N TRP A 154 -3.90 0.79 16.23
CA TRP A 154 -4.69 1.47 17.25
C TRP A 154 -4.22 1.15 18.66
N LYS A 155 -4.08 -0.14 18.98
CA LYS A 155 -3.65 -0.63 20.31
C LYS A 155 -2.27 -0.11 20.70
N ASN A 156 -1.33 -0.09 19.76
CA ASN A 156 0.05 0.29 19.99
C ASN A 156 0.32 1.77 19.73
N LYS A 157 -0.68 2.53 19.27
CA LYS A 157 -0.56 3.97 18.94
C LYS A 157 0.57 4.25 17.96
N LEU A 158 0.72 3.40 16.96
CA LEU A 158 1.69 3.62 15.90
C LEU A 158 1.35 4.91 15.15
N SER A 159 2.36 5.75 14.94
CA SER A 159 2.22 7.00 14.20
C SER A 159 2.66 6.85 12.75
N GLY A 160 2.15 7.70 11.86
CA GLY A 160 2.56 7.75 10.47
C GLY A 160 1.44 7.36 9.48
N MET A 161 1.83 7.17 8.24
CA MET A 161 0.95 6.71 7.16
C MET A 161 0.98 5.19 7.10
N HIS A 162 -0.16 4.57 7.31
CA HIS A 162 -0.28 3.12 7.32
C HIS A 162 -0.85 2.62 6.01
N LEU A 163 -0.13 1.72 5.36
CA LEU A 163 -0.43 1.12 4.07
C LEU A 163 -0.74 -0.37 4.25
N PHE A 164 -1.52 -0.91 3.32
CA PHE A 164 -1.96 -2.29 3.39
C PHE A 164 -2.00 -2.93 2.01
N ASP A 165 -1.26 -4.03 1.82
CA ASP A 165 -1.25 -4.80 0.57
C ASP A 165 -2.28 -5.94 0.58
N GLY A 166 -2.50 -6.57 1.73
CA GLY A 166 -3.40 -7.71 1.90
C GLY A 166 -2.91 -9.00 1.26
N ARG A 167 -1.66 -9.08 0.83
CA ARG A 167 -1.06 -10.20 0.10
C ARG A 167 0.05 -10.92 0.86
N ASP A 168 0.26 -10.57 2.12
CA ASP A 168 1.37 -11.07 2.95
C ASP A 168 2.75 -10.93 2.24
N TRP A 169 3.57 -12.00 2.24
CA TRP A 169 4.87 -12.04 1.58
C TRP A 169 4.81 -11.96 0.04
N ARG A 170 3.64 -12.10 -0.56
CA ARG A 170 3.42 -12.13 -2.03
C ARG A 170 3.07 -10.75 -2.58
N GLY A 171 3.04 -9.73 -1.74
CA GLY A 171 2.80 -8.37 -2.15
C GLY A 171 3.94 -7.80 -2.97
N GLN A 172 3.61 -6.92 -3.93
CA GLN A 172 4.61 -6.30 -4.80
C GLN A 172 5.64 -5.51 -3.98
N ALA A 173 5.23 -4.80 -2.94
CA ALA A 173 6.15 -4.06 -2.08
C ALA A 173 7.14 -5.01 -1.35
N CYS A 174 6.68 -6.18 -0.90
CA CYS A 174 7.56 -7.19 -0.30
C CYS A 174 8.58 -7.74 -1.30
N GLU A 175 8.18 -7.91 -2.56
CA GLU A 175 9.07 -8.37 -3.63
C GLU A 175 10.10 -7.30 -3.97
N ASP A 176 9.65 -6.07 -4.24
CA ASP A 176 10.51 -4.96 -4.65
C ASP A 176 11.57 -4.59 -3.61
N TYR A 177 11.24 -4.76 -2.33
CA TYR A 177 12.14 -4.50 -1.20
C TYR A 177 12.78 -5.77 -0.63
N ALA A 178 12.66 -6.90 -1.33
CA ALA A 178 13.25 -8.20 -0.94
C ALA A 178 12.94 -8.61 0.52
N VAL A 179 11.80 -8.16 1.08
CA VAL A 179 11.46 -8.32 2.49
C VAL A 179 11.42 -9.78 2.91
N ALA A 180 10.98 -10.67 2.00
CA ALA A 180 10.91 -12.11 2.26
C ALA A 180 12.28 -12.77 2.48
N LEU A 181 13.39 -12.17 2.01
CA LEU A 181 14.74 -12.63 2.28
C LEU A 181 15.26 -12.20 3.66
N HIS A 182 14.78 -11.07 4.14
CA HIS A 182 15.28 -10.45 5.37
C HIS A 182 14.37 -10.72 6.58
N GLY A 183 13.08 -10.99 6.36
CA GLY A 183 12.08 -11.10 7.42
C GLY A 183 11.55 -9.73 7.87
N ILE A 184 10.69 -9.74 8.89
CA ILE A 184 10.11 -8.53 9.50
C ILE A 184 10.36 -8.50 11.03
N PRO A 185 10.53 -7.30 11.65
CA PRO A 185 10.39 -5.99 11.04
C PRO A 185 11.51 -5.75 10.03
N HIS A 186 11.19 -5.09 8.91
CA HIS A 186 12.18 -4.63 7.96
C HIS A 186 12.01 -3.13 7.74
N MET A 187 13.07 -2.38 7.93
CA MET A 187 13.05 -0.93 7.88
C MET A 187 13.97 -0.43 6.78
N VAL A 188 13.50 0.52 6.01
CA VAL A 188 14.25 1.16 4.94
C VAL A 188 14.25 2.67 5.17
N LEU A 189 15.42 3.27 5.25
CA LEU A 189 15.61 4.72 5.31
C LEU A 189 15.83 5.24 3.89
N ILE A 190 15.02 6.19 3.48
CA ILE A 190 15.06 6.82 2.16
C ILE A 190 15.33 8.31 2.37
N ASP A 191 16.29 8.86 1.63
CA ASP A 191 16.67 10.27 1.72
C ASP A 191 15.65 11.21 1.04
N SER A 192 15.86 12.50 1.18
CA SER A 192 15.01 13.55 0.59
C SER A 192 15.06 13.59 -0.96
N GLN A 193 15.91 12.80 -1.59
CA GLN A 193 15.99 12.64 -3.04
C GLN A 193 15.36 11.34 -3.54
N GLY A 194 14.78 10.53 -2.64
CA GLY A 194 14.20 9.24 -2.95
C GLY A 194 15.21 8.11 -3.11
N ARG A 195 16.42 8.25 -2.54
CA ARG A 195 17.47 7.23 -2.60
C ARG A 195 17.54 6.43 -1.31
N LEU A 196 17.87 5.16 -1.44
CA LEU A 196 18.12 4.30 -0.30
C LEU A 196 19.35 4.79 0.48
N ALA A 197 19.17 5.07 1.74
CA ALA A 197 20.25 5.45 2.65
C ALA A 197 20.69 4.28 3.55
N TRP A 198 19.72 3.45 3.96
CA TRP A 198 19.97 2.30 4.82
C TRP A 198 18.77 1.32 4.77
N SER A 199 19.02 0.04 5.04
CA SER A 199 17.97 -0.96 5.31
C SER A 199 18.43 -1.94 6.39
N GLY A 200 17.50 -2.49 7.15
CA GLY A 200 17.78 -3.47 8.21
C GLY A 200 16.59 -3.70 9.14
N GLN A 201 16.86 -4.40 10.26
CA GLN A 201 15.83 -4.86 11.19
C GLN A 201 15.94 -4.23 12.59
N GLN A 202 17.07 -3.66 12.93
CA GLN A 202 17.37 -3.18 14.29
C GLN A 202 17.20 -1.66 14.41
N THR A 203 16.39 -1.23 15.38
CA THR A 203 16.08 0.18 15.63
C THR A 203 17.33 1.01 15.99
N ASP A 204 18.29 0.44 16.72
CA ASP A 204 19.53 1.15 17.07
C ASP A 204 20.41 1.45 15.86
N SER A 205 20.48 0.51 14.91
CA SER A 205 21.20 0.71 13.65
C SER A 205 20.50 1.75 12.78
N LEU A 206 19.17 1.75 12.76
CA LEU A 206 18.37 2.77 12.08
C LEU A 206 18.60 4.15 12.69
N ARG A 207 18.64 4.28 14.02
CA ARG A 207 18.96 5.54 14.73
C ARG A 207 20.29 6.14 14.26
N SER A 208 21.30 5.29 14.18
CA SER A 208 22.63 5.68 13.73
C SER A 208 22.61 6.17 12.28
N ALA A 209 21.91 5.45 11.40
CA ALA A 209 21.75 5.80 9.99
C ALA A 209 21.00 7.13 9.80
N ILE A 210 19.91 7.35 10.53
CA ILE A 210 19.15 8.61 10.52
C ILE A 210 20.06 9.77 10.92
N THR A 211 20.80 9.63 12.02
CA THR A 211 21.68 10.67 12.52
C THR A 211 22.76 11.04 11.49
N HIS A 212 23.31 10.04 10.81
CA HIS A 212 24.29 10.25 9.75
C HIS A 212 23.68 10.95 8.53
N LEU A 213 22.51 10.49 8.05
CA LEU A 213 21.82 11.10 6.93
C LEU A 213 21.50 12.58 7.17
N LEU A 214 20.89 12.89 8.31
CA LEU A 214 20.49 14.26 8.62
C LEU A 214 21.69 15.21 8.74
N LYS A 215 22.83 14.75 9.27
CA LYS A 215 24.07 15.52 9.28
C LYS A 215 24.57 15.83 7.88
N ALA A 216 24.55 14.83 6.98
CA ALA A 216 24.97 15.00 5.60
C ALA A 216 24.07 15.98 4.83
N GLU A 217 22.75 15.88 4.99
CA GLU A 217 21.78 16.79 4.35
C GLU A 217 21.92 18.24 4.85
N HIS A 218 22.19 18.46 6.15
CA HIS A 218 22.45 19.80 6.69
C HIS A 218 23.73 20.40 6.13
N SER A 219 24.81 19.61 6.03
CA SER A 219 26.07 20.08 5.46
C SER A 219 25.92 20.51 3.99
N HIS A 220 25.11 19.76 3.24
CA HIS A 220 24.87 20.07 1.82
C HIS A 220 24.04 21.35 1.61
N LYS A 221 23.10 21.64 2.50
CA LYS A 221 22.28 22.88 2.49
C LYS A 221 23.07 24.12 2.89
N ALA A 222 24.08 23.97 3.75
CA ALA A 222 24.90 25.10 4.23
C ALA A 222 25.91 25.60 3.17
N HIS A 223 26.15 24.86 2.10
CA HIS A 223 27.12 25.17 1.04
C HIS A 223 26.47 25.62 -0.29
N LYS A 224 25.14 25.81 -0.29
CA LYS A 224 24.38 26.39 -1.41
C LYS A 224 23.89 27.79 -1.07
#